data_f1cbebbb87c10bdda235cc3158b7edfa
#
_entry.id   f1cbebbb87c10bdda235cc3158b7edfa
#
_cell.length_a   1.000
_cell.length_b   1.000
_cell.length_c   1.000
_cell.angle_alpha   90.00
_cell.angle_beta   90.00
_cell.angle_gamma   90.00
#
_symmetry.space_group_name_H-M   'P 1'
#
loop_
_entity.id
_entity.type
_entity.pdbx_description
1 polymer ?
#
loop_
_entity_poly.entity_id
_entity_poly.type
_entity_poly.pdbx_seq_one_letter_code
_entity_poly.pdbx_strand_id
1 'polypeptide(L)'
;VFEVIRAPTVARLYFWALQVSFVEAGREIGAGHTGLQWHPSAPAGAVNWGGYYSGGAPSGGDGTLPGTGSSLPAVDGGPHTRHFAWSPGRKYQFRVWSPAAGAWRSEVTDLDLGETTVIRDLLVEAHGLASPLVWSEVFAACDDPPTEVRWSQLQAREATGLAHTATSVTLTYQSLADGGCSNTETYAEGQCFVQVTGLGAARAAVPDVLSLAGDEGRAGS
;
A
#
# COMPACT_ATOMS: atom_id res chain seq x y z
N VAL A 1 -8.63 -2.12 4.18
CA VAL A 1 -8.29 -1.69 5.55
C VAL A 1 -6.92 -2.22 5.91
N PHE A 2 -6.14 -1.42 6.57
CA PHE A 2 -4.75 -1.68 6.95
C PHE A 2 -4.56 -1.47 8.45
N GLU A 3 -3.69 -2.29 9.06
CA GLU A 3 -3.36 -2.20 10.48
C GLU A 3 -1.89 -2.60 10.69
N VAL A 4 -1.14 -1.80 11.44
CA VAL A 4 0.20 -2.19 11.91
C VAL A 4 0.05 -2.89 13.26
N ILE A 5 0.27 -4.19 13.29
CA ILE A 5 0.16 -5.00 14.52
C ILE A 5 1.43 -4.89 15.36
N ARG A 6 2.58 -5.01 14.69
CA ARG A 6 3.88 -4.87 15.32
C ARG A 6 4.70 -3.83 14.55
N ALA A 7 4.89 -2.67 15.16
CA ALA A 7 5.67 -1.59 14.58
C ALA A 7 7.17 -1.86 14.62
N PRO A 8 7.94 -1.25 13.70
CA PRO A 8 9.38 -1.23 13.76
C PRO A 8 9.90 -0.59 15.07
N THR A 9 11.05 -1.07 15.53
CA THR A 9 11.76 -0.49 16.69
C THR A 9 13.10 0.13 16.31
N VAL A 10 13.44 0.08 15.01
CA VAL A 10 14.69 0.63 14.47
C VAL A 10 14.40 1.85 13.60
N ALA A 11 15.35 2.78 13.52
CA ALA A 11 15.24 4.00 12.71
C ALA A 11 15.57 3.69 11.22
N ARG A 12 14.76 2.87 10.59
CA ARG A 12 14.81 2.52 9.18
C ARG A 12 13.50 2.90 8.50
N LEU A 13 13.50 3.00 7.19
CA LEU A 13 12.28 3.21 6.44
C LEU A 13 11.55 1.87 6.25
N TYR A 14 10.29 1.84 6.68
CA TYR A 14 9.31 0.80 6.35
C TYR A 14 8.15 1.47 5.63
N PHE A 15 7.77 0.93 4.51
CA PHE A 15 6.64 1.44 3.75
C PHE A 15 5.68 0.30 3.42
N TRP A 16 4.44 0.45 3.85
CA TRP A 16 3.35 -0.47 3.58
C TRP A 16 2.35 0.22 2.67
N ALA A 17 2.23 -0.26 1.45
CA ALA A 17 1.51 0.45 0.42
C ALA A 17 0.43 -0.37 -0.27
N LEU A 18 -0.61 0.34 -0.69
CA LEU A 18 -1.52 0.02 -1.77
C LEU A 18 -1.00 0.70 -3.03
N GLN A 19 -0.75 -0.08 -4.08
CA GLN A 19 -0.38 0.42 -5.40
C GLN A 19 -1.49 0.13 -6.39
N VAL A 20 -1.65 1.02 -7.35
CA VAL A 20 -2.55 0.88 -8.49
C VAL A 20 -1.85 1.30 -9.77
N SER A 21 -2.16 0.64 -10.89
CA SER A 21 -1.73 1.06 -12.21
C SER A 21 -2.76 2.01 -12.82
N PHE A 22 -2.28 3.11 -13.42
CA PHE A 22 -3.10 4.04 -14.20
C PHE A 22 -3.20 3.54 -15.63
N VAL A 23 -4.44 3.42 -16.13
CA VAL A 23 -4.71 2.84 -17.46
C VAL A 23 -5.38 3.87 -18.36
N GLU A 24 -4.82 4.01 -19.57
CA GLU A 24 -5.34 4.81 -20.66
C GLU A 24 -5.45 3.97 -21.93
N ALA A 25 -6.63 3.92 -22.54
CA ALA A 25 -6.91 3.12 -23.73
C ALA A 25 -6.43 1.65 -23.64
N GLY A 26 -6.62 1.01 -22.48
CA GLY A 26 -6.22 -0.38 -22.22
C GLY A 26 -4.72 -0.59 -21.98
N ARG A 27 -3.92 0.47 -21.91
CA ARG A 27 -2.48 0.40 -21.66
C ARG A 27 -2.14 1.05 -20.33
N GLU A 28 -1.25 0.42 -19.56
CA GLU A 28 -0.66 1.05 -18.38
C GLU A 28 0.24 2.22 -18.79
N ILE A 29 0.01 3.38 -18.18
CA ILE A 29 0.78 4.62 -18.43
C ILE A 29 1.58 5.06 -17.20
N GLY A 30 1.35 4.46 -16.06
CA GLY A 30 2.03 4.75 -14.81
C GLY A 30 1.45 3.98 -13.66
N ALA A 31 2.08 4.07 -12.50
CA ALA A 31 1.59 3.50 -11.26
C ALA A 31 1.69 4.51 -10.12
N GLY A 32 0.72 4.48 -9.21
CA GLY A 32 0.71 5.28 -7.99
C GLY A 32 0.62 4.39 -6.76
N HIS A 33 1.30 4.77 -5.69
CA HIS A 33 1.31 4.04 -4.43
C HIS A 33 1.03 4.95 -3.24
N THR A 34 0.19 4.47 -2.35
CA THR A 34 -0.21 5.17 -1.13
C THR A 34 -0.13 4.22 0.06
N GLY A 35 0.23 4.73 1.23
CA GLY A 35 0.30 3.91 2.44
C GLY A 35 0.99 4.60 3.60
N LEU A 36 1.07 3.90 4.73
CA LEU A 36 1.78 4.38 5.90
C LEU A 36 3.28 4.10 5.80
N GLN A 37 4.04 5.01 6.37
CA GLN A 37 5.48 4.85 6.52
C GLN A 37 5.90 5.01 7.99
N TRP A 38 6.80 4.13 8.42
CA TRP A 38 7.68 4.37 9.55
C TRP A 38 8.95 5.00 8.98
N HIS A 39 9.14 6.29 9.22
CA HIS A 39 10.16 7.05 8.51
C HIS A 39 11.15 7.70 9.50
N PRO A 40 12.47 7.57 9.28
CA PRO A 40 13.47 8.13 10.21
C PRO A 40 13.31 9.63 10.46
N SER A 41 12.92 10.40 9.45
CA SER A 41 12.68 11.85 9.55
C SER A 41 11.26 12.23 9.99
N ALA A 42 10.40 11.25 10.29
CA ALA A 42 9.03 11.47 10.74
C ALA A 42 8.69 10.50 11.88
N PRO A 43 9.18 10.74 13.11
CA PRO A 43 9.07 9.80 14.23
C PRO A 43 7.63 9.56 14.70
N ALA A 44 6.70 10.45 14.40
CA ALA A 44 5.27 10.24 14.65
C ALA A 44 4.57 9.45 13.52
N GLY A 45 5.30 9.13 12.45
CA GLY A 45 4.79 8.47 11.28
C GLY A 45 4.60 9.38 10.06
N ALA A 46 4.43 8.75 8.93
CA ALA A 46 4.20 9.44 7.67
C ALA A 46 3.22 8.68 6.79
N VAL A 47 2.71 9.36 5.76
CA VAL A 47 1.88 8.82 4.70
C VAL A 47 2.45 9.24 3.35
N ASN A 48 2.28 8.41 2.34
CA ASN A 48 2.73 8.68 0.98
C ASN A 48 1.57 8.65 -0.01
N TRP A 49 1.64 9.52 -1.03
CA TRP A 49 0.93 9.36 -2.29
C TRP A 49 1.80 9.91 -3.42
N GLY A 50 2.39 9.02 -4.18
CA GLY A 50 3.29 9.31 -5.29
C GLY A 50 3.24 8.22 -6.33
N GLY A 51 3.98 8.39 -7.41
CA GLY A 51 4.05 7.40 -8.47
C GLY A 51 4.94 7.81 -9.61
N TYR A 52 5.04 6.92 -10.60
CA TYR A 52 5.92 7.06 -11.74
C TYR A 52 5.20 6.69 -13.04
N TYR A 53 5.60 7.30 -14.14
CA TYR A 53 5.21 6.93 -15.49
C TYR A 53 5.81 5.57 -15.87
N SER A 54 5.03 4.71 -16.50
CA SER A 54 5.55 3.49 -17.13
C SER A 54 6.33 3.84 -18.37
N GLY A 55 7.62 3.44 -18.41
CA GLY A 55 8.51 3.75 -19.55
C GLY A 55 9.18 5.14 -19.52
N GLY A 56 9.10 5.84 -18.39
CA GLY A 56 9.70 7.17 -18.18
C GLY A 56 8.76 8.33 -18.51
N ALA A 57 9.17 9.54 -18.14
CA ALA A 57 8.35 10.74 -18.35
C ALA A 57 8.17 11.07 -19.84
N PRO A 58 6.95 11.43 -20.28
CA PRO A 58 6.70 11.83 -21.67
C PRO A 58 7.54 13.02 -22.16
N SER A 59 8.00 13.87 -21.23
CA SER A 59 8.75 15.10 -21.50
C SER A 59 10.22 15.04 -21.09
N GLY A 60 10.75 13.84 -20.74
CA GLY A 60 12.15 13.71 -20.34
C GLY A 60 12.42 14.32 -18.95
N GLY A 61 11.82 13.78 -17.92
CA GLY A 61 12.08 14.09 -16.50
C GLY A 61 12.51 12.84 -15.74
N ASP A 62 12.45 12.90 -14.40
CA ASP A 62 12.79 11.79 -13.51
C ASP A 62 11.75 10.65 -13.52
N GLY A 63 10.71 10.76 -14.35
CA GLY A 63 9.63 9.78 -14.45
C GLY A 63 8.54 9.93 -13.39
N THR A 64 8.68 10.86 -12.46
CA THR A 64 7.72 11.08 -11.38
C THR A 64 6.40 11.66 -11.91
N LEU A 65 5.28 11.13 -11.42
CA LEU A 65 3.96 11.66 -11.73
C LEU A 65 3.74 13.03 -11.05
N PRO A 66 3.27 14.04 -11.79
CA PRO A 66 2.95 15.34 -11.21
C PRO A 66 1.77 15.25 -10.24
N GLY A 67 1.68 16.19 -9.31
CA GLY A 67 0.58 16.22 -8.35
C GLY A 67 0.39 17.58 -7.72
N THR A 68 -0.74 17.75 -7.05
CA THR A 68 -1.10 18.97 -6.30
C THR A 68 -0.25 19.11 -5.03
N GLY A 69 -0.30 20.29 -4.44
CA GLY A 69 0.15 20.48 -3.06
C GLY A 69 -0.68 19.63 -2.08
N SER A 70 -0.16 19.48 -0.87
CA SER A 70 -0.84 18.81 0.24
C SER A 70 -0.97 19.79 1.40
N SER A 71 -2.05 19.68 2.18
CA SER A 71 -2.18 20.39 3.46
C SER A 71 -1.29 19.78 4.55
N LEU A 72 -0.85 18.53 4.37
CA LEU A 72 0.08 17.87 5.26
C LEU A 72 1.51 18.39 5.03
N PRO A 73 2.31 18.63 6.07
CA PRO A 73 3.70 19.05 5.94
C PRO A 73 4.53 17.99 5.21
N ALA A 74 5.45 18.42 4.35
CA ALA A 74 6.37 17.51 3.67
C ALA A 74 7.39 16.91 4.64
N VAL A 75 7.76 15.65 4.40
CA VAL A 75 8.89 15.02 5.10
C VAL A 75 10.17 15.28 4.30
N ASP A 76 11.23 15.65 4.98
CA ASP A 76 12.53 15.91 4.36
C ASP A 76 13.05 14.68 3.60
N GLY A 77 13.49 14.89 2.37
CA GLY A 77 13.98 13.84 1.47
C GLY A 77 12.91 12.95 0.86
N GLY A 78 11.64 13.20 1.16
CA GLY A 78 10.51 12.43 0.62
C GLY A 78 9.52 13.29 -0.18
N PRO A 79 9.72 13.51 -1.49
CA PRO A 79 8.90 14.45 -2.27
C PRO A 79 7.41 14.13 -2.25
N HIS A 80 7.06 12.86 -2.06
CA HIS A 80 5.68 12.36 -2.02
C HIS A 80 5.20 12.00 -0.62
N THR A 81 6.11 12.09 0.38
CA THR A 81 5.86 11.72 1.77
C THR A 81 5.43 12.93 2.57
N ARG A 82 4.45 12.74 3.45
CA ARG A 82 3.88 13.77 4.31
C ARG A 82 3.86 13.31 5.76
N HIS A 83 4.11 14.23 6.69
CA HIS A 83 3.92 13.94 8.11
C HIS A 83 2.45 13.59 8.36
N PHE A 84 2.24 12.45 8.95
CA PHE A 84 0.93 11.96 9.36
C PHE A 84 1.10 11.07 10.58
N ALA A 85 0.61 11.52 11.71
CA ALA A 85 0.70 10.75 12.95
C ALA A 85 -0.25 9.55 12.86
N TRP A 86 0.31 8.36 13.07
CA TRP A 86 -0.45 7.12 13.14
C TRP A 86 0.03 6.27 14.32
N SER A 87 -0.76 5.29 14.71
CA SER A 87 -0.45 4.44 15.87
C SER A 87 -0.61 2.97 15.51
N PRO A 88 0.28 2.09 15.98
CA PRO A 88 0.07 0.65 15.90
C PRO A 88 -1.23 0.23 16.60
N GLY A 89 -1.88 -0.82 16.09
CA GLY A 89 -3.15 -1.34 16.59
C GLY A 89 -4.38 -0.54 16.17
N ARG A 90 -4.22 0.60 15.50
CA ARG A 90 -5.33 1.32 14.87
C ARG A 90 -5.56 0.88 13.44
N LYS A 91 -6.79 0.96 12.99
CA LYS A 91 -7.20 0.59 11.65
C LYS A 91 -7.30 1.81 10.74
N TYR A 92 -6.66 1.73 9.60
CA TYR A 92 -6.65 2.79 8.59
C TYR A 92 -7.24 2.27 7.29
N GLN A 93 -8.07 3.07 6.63
CA GLN A 93 -8.56 2.79 5.29
C GLN A 93 -7.85 3.71 4.29
N PHE A 94 -7.19 3.14 3.30
CA PHE A 94 -6.72 3.87 2.13
C PHE A 94 -7.74 3.79 1.03
N ARG A 95 -7.95 4.90 0.34
CA ARG A 95 -8.80 4.98 -0.83
C ARG A 95 -8.11 5.77 -1.92
N VAL A 96 -8.11 5.22 -3.14
CA VAL A 96 -7.69 5.91 -4.36
C VAL A 96 -8.90 6.04 -5.27
N TRP A 97 -9.17 7.26 -5.74
CA TRP A 97 -10.32 7.56 -6.60
C TRP A 97 -10.11 8.83 -7.39
N SER A 98 -10.89 9.02 -8.47
CA SER A 98 -10.81 10.21 -9.31
C SER A 98 -11.84 11.24 -8.86
N PRO A 99 -11.43 12.40 -8.29
CA PRO A 99 -12.33 13.48 -7.94
C PRO A 99 -12.75 14.32 -9.16
N ALA A 100 -11.94 14.29 -10.23
CA ALA A 100 -12.18 14.97 -11.50
C ALA A 100 -11.35 14.30 -12.59
N ALA A 101 -11.70 14.52 -13.86
CA ALA A 101 -10.91 14.04 -14.99
C ALA A 101 -9.43 14.48 -14.86
N GLY A 102 -8.52 13.57 -15.12
CA GLY A 102 -7.07 13.80 -15.03
C GLY A 102 -6.51 13.94 -13.61
N ALA A 103 -7.31 13.69 -12.58
CA ALA A 103 -6.86 13.74 -11.19
C ALA A 103 -7.18 12.47 -10.42
N TRP A 104 -6.23 11.99 -9.63
CA TRP A 104 -6.37 10.79 -8.80
C TRP A 104 -5.97 11.09 -7.36
N ARG A 105 -6.96 11.09 -6.50
CA ARG A 105 -6.82 11.40 -5.08
C ARG A 105 -6.50 10.16 -4.27
N SER A 106 -5.57 10.31 -3.32
CA SER A 106 -5.48 9.38 -2.20
C SER A 106 -5.89 10.06 -0.90
N GLU A 107 -6.63 9.31 -0.11
CA GLU A 107 -7.05 9.68 1.24
C GLU A 107 -6.81 8.53 2.20
N VAL A 108 -6.55 8.87 3.46
CA VAL A 108 -6.45 7.94 4.58
C VAL A 108 -7.51 8.28 5.62
N THR A 109 -8.25 7.27 6.06
CA THR A 109 -9.23 7.40 7.15
C THR A 109 -8.74 6.61 8.36
N ASP A 110 -8.58 7.26 9.50
CA ASP A 110 -8.48 6.60 10.79
C ASP A 110 -9.88 6.10 11.17
N LEU A 111 -10.08 4.77 11.13
CA LEU A 111 -11.40 4.17 11.35
C LEU A 111 -11.84 4.21 12.82
N ASP A 112 -10.90 4.34 13.75
CA ASP A 112 -11.19 4.42 15.18
C ASP A 112 -11.68 5.84 15.57
N LEU A 113 -11.20 6.86 14.85
CA LEU A 113 -11.61 8.25 15.06
C LEU A 113 -12.72 8.69 14.07
N GLY A 114 -12.88 8.00 12.95
CA GLY A 114 -13.77 8.40 11.86
C GLY A 114 -13.24 9.61 11.07
N GLU A 115 -11.95 9.93 11.17
CA GLU A 115 -11.34 11.10 10.56
C GLU A 115 -10.69 10.75 9.23
N THR A 116 -11.05 11.48 8.17
CA THR A 116 -10.46 11.32 6.83
C THR A 116 -9.53 12.48 6.50
N THR A 117 -8.33 12.14 6.07
CA THR A 117 -7.32 13.09 5.61
C THR A 117 -7.02 12.87 4.12
N VAL A 118 -7.17 13.91 3.32
CA VAL A 118 -6.72 13.92 1.92
C VAL A 118 -5.21 14.09 1.89
N ILE A 119 -4.52 13.18 1.23
CA ILE A 119 -3.06 13.26 1.11
C ILE A 119 -2.69 14.29 0.03
N ARG A 120 -3.11 14.08 -1.20
CA ARG A 120 -3.01 14.99 -2.35
C ARG A 120 -3.67 14.37 -3.58
N ASP A 121 -3.65 15.05 -4.71
CA ASP A 121 -4.02 14.49 -6.01
C ASP A 121 -2.77 14.28 -6.87
N LEU A 122 -2.66 13.14 -7.57
CA LEU A 122 -1.77 12.98 -8.72
C LEU A 122 -2.50 13.43 -9.99
N LEU A 123 -1.79 14.10 -10.88
CA LEU A 123 -2.32 14.62 -12.14
C LEU A 123 -1.93 13.67 -13.27
N VAL A 124 -2.83 12.74 -13.59
CA VAL A 124 -2.61 11.67 -14.57
C VAL A 124 -3.84 11.53 -15.44
N GLU A 125 -3.67 11.71 -16.74
CA GLU A 125 -4.72 11.51 -17.75
C GLU A 125 -4.95 10.02 -17.98
N ALA A 126 -5.65 9.38 -17.03
CA ALA A 126 -6.01 7.98 -17.07
C ALA A 126 -7.53 7.83 -16.93
N HIS A 127 -8.12 6.86 -17.64
CA HIS A 127 -9.54 6.57 -17.57
C HIS A 127 -9.90 5.52 -16.52
N GLY A 128 -8.91 4.85 -15.93
CA GLY A 128 -9.18 3.83 -14.92
C GLY A 128 -7.94 3.38 -14.15
N LEU A 129 -8.21 2.56 -13.14
CA LEU A 129 -7.20 1.87 -12.34
C LEU A 129 -7.22 0.38 -12.65
N ALA A 130 -6.05 -0.25 -12.59
CA ALA A 130 -5.89 -1.70 -12.74
C ALA A 130 -4.84 -2.25 -11.77
N SER A 131 -4.68 -3.56 -11.75
CA SER A 131 -3.59 -4.30 -11.09
C SER A 131 -3.32 -3.83 -9.67
N PRO A 132 -4.32 -3.80 -8.77
CA PRO A 132 -4.08 -3.39 -7.40
C PRO A 132 -3.15 -4.37 -6.70
N LEU A 133 -2.14 -3.83 -6.01
CA LEU A 133 -1.16 -4.56 -5.21
C LEU A 133 -1.15 -4.01 -3.79
N VAL A 134 -0.83 -4.88 -2.81
CA VAL A 134 -0.43 -4.46 -1.48
C VAL A 134 0.94 -5.06 -1.17
N TRP A 135 1.85 -4.23 -0.66
CA TRP A 135 3.22 -4.65 -0.44
C TRP A 135 3.86 -3.98 0.78
N SER A 136 4.90 -4.64 1.28
CA SER A 136 5.79 -4.11 2.32
C SER A 136 7.17 -3.92 1.72
N GLU A 137 7.65 -2.68 1.70
CA GLU A 137 9.02 -2.33 1.34
C GLU A 137 9.78 -1.95 2.60
N VAL A 138 10.91 -2.63 2.82
CA VAL A 138 11.65 -2.52 4.08
C VAL A 138 13.11 -2.24 3.78
N PHE A 139 13.57 -1.04 4.16
CA PHE A 139 14.97 -0.64 4.03
C PHE A 139 15.75 -0.96 5.32
N ALA A 140 15.54 -2.16 5.82
CA ALA A 140 16.15 -2.68 7.05
C ALA A 140 17.02 -3.90 6.77
N ALA A 141 17.82 -4.32 7.75
CA ALA A 141 18.54 -5.57 7.64
C ALA A 141 17.59 -6.76 7.87
N CYS A 142 17.90 -7.92 7.28
CA CYS A 142 17.04 -9.11 7.42
C CYS A 142 16.93 -9.61 8.87
N ASP A 143 17.88 -9.26 9.74
CA ASP A 143 17.94 -9.59 11.17
C ASP A 143 17.41 -8.47 12.08
N ASP A 144 16.91 -7.37 11.51
CA ASP A 144 16.22 -6.34 12.30
C ASP A 144 14.95 -6.93 12.94
N PRO A 145 14.49 -6.36 14.07
CA PRO A 145 13.31 -6.86 14.78
C PRO A 145 12.08 -6.99 13.90
N PRO A 146 11.25 -8.03 14.10
CA PRO A 146 10.12 -8.33 13.23
C PRO A 146 9.06 -7.24 13.26
N THR A 147 8.46 -7.00 12.08
CA THR A 147 7.25 -6.19 11.93
C THR A 147 6.12 -7.03 11.39
N GLU A 148 4.89 -6.64 11.71
CA GLU A 148 3.68 -7.33 11.27
C GLU A 148 2.60 -6.33 10.90
N VAL A 149 2.01 -6.52 9.72
CA VAL A 149 0.89 -5.70 9.23
C VAL A 149 -0.22 -6.58 8.68
N ARG A 150 -1.45 -6.08 8.70
CA ARG A 150 -2.65 -6.75 8.21
C ARG A 150 -3.36 -5.93 7.15
N TRP A 151 -3.76 -6.60 6.10
CA TRP A 151 -4.62 -6.07 5.04
C TRP A 151 -5.94 -6.82 5.06
N SER A 152 -7.04 -6.11 5.11
CA SER A 152 -8.39 -6.67 5.06
C SER A 152 -9.29 -5.83 4.17
N GLN A 153 -10.42 -6.40 3.74
CA GLN A 153 -11.43 -5.69 2.93
C GLN A 153 -10.80 -5.00 1.71
N LEU A 154 -9.90 -5.70 1.01
CA LEU A 154 -9.33 -5.20 -0.24
C LEU A 154 -10.45 -5.16 -1.29
N GLN A 155 -10.79 -3.96 -1.75
CA GLN A 155 -11.93 -3.74 -2.63
C GLN A 155 -11.57 -2.87 -3.82
N ALA A 156 -12.16 -3.19 -4.97
CA ALA A 156 -12.22 -2.33 -6.14
C ALA A 156 -13.69 -2.02 -6.46
N ARG A 157 -13.94 -0.83 -6.98
CA ARG A 157 -15.28 -0.40 -7.41
C ARG A 157 -15.24 0.03 -8.85
N GLU A 158 -16.13 -0.52 -9.65
CA GLU A 158 -16.32 -0.12 -11.03
C GLU A 158 -17.01 1.25 -11.14
N ALA A 159 -16.92 1.89 -12.31
CA ALA A 159 -17.65 3.11 -12.61
C ALA A 159 -19.18 2.94 -12.50
N THR A 160 -19.69 1.73 -12.71
CA THR A 160 -21.08 1.32 -12.51
C THR A 160 -21.52 1.34 -11.05
N GLY A 161 -20.58 1.41 -10.11
CA GLY A 161 -20.80 1.32 -8.67
C GLY A 161 -20.68 -0.10 -8.11
N LEU A 162 -20.55 -1.14 -8.97
CA LEU A 162 -20.35 -2.51 -8.52
C LEU A 162 -19.03 -2.63 -7.76
N ALA A 163 -19.06 -3.25 -6.59
CA ALA A 163 -17.89 -3.47 -5.76
C ALA A 163 -17.44 -4.94 -5.82
N HIS A 164 -16.14 -5.14 -5.92
CA HIS A 164 -15.48 -6.44 -5.88
C HIS A 164 -14.58 -6.48 -4.65
N THR A 165 -14.67 -7.55 -3.87
CA THR A 165 -13.80 -7.79 -2.73
C THR A 165 -12.84 -8.92 -3.08
N ALA A 166 -11.55 -8.70 -2.88
CA ALA A 166 -10.55 -9.73 -3.07
C ALA A 166 -10.66 -10.81 -1.98
N THR A 167 -10.79 -12.05 -2.41
CA THR A 167 -10.79 -13.25 -1.53
C THR A 167 -9.50 -14.03 -1.67
N SER A 168 -8.66 -13.69 -2.65
CA SER A 168 -7.35 -14.29 -2.87
C SER A 168 -6.37 -13.26 -3.40
N VAL A 169 -5.08 -13.52 -3.20
CA VAL A 169 -3.96 -12.72 -3.70
C VAL A 169 -2.88 -13.65 -4.27
N THR A 170 -2.22 -13.20 -5.34
CA THR A 170 -0.99 -13.84 -5.82
C THR A 170 0.18 -13.26 -5.04
N LEU A 171 1.08 -14.13 -4.55
CA LEU A 171 2.23 -13.72 -3.75
C LEU A 171 3.48 -13.60 -4.61
N THR A 172 4.23 -12.53 -4.38
CA THR A 172 5.56 -12.34 -4.95
C THR A 172 6.51 -11.85 -3.86
N TYR A 173 7.77 -12.24 -3.96
CA TYR A 173 8.84 -11.80 -3.06
C TYR A 173 10.03 -11.35 -3.88
N GLN A 174 10.69 -10.31 -3.42
CA GLN A 174 11.99 -9.93 -3.98
C GLN A 174 12.97 -11.09 -3.81
N SER A 175 13.73 -11.38 -4.87
CA SER A 175 14.71 -12.47 -4.83
C SER A 175 15.86 -12.14 -3.88
N LEU A 176 16.53 -13.18 -3.35
CA LEU A 176 17.72 -12.99 -2.51
C LEU A 176 18.86 -12.32 -3.28
N ALA A 177 18.96 -12.58 -4.59
CA ALA A 177 19.95 -11.96 -5.46
C ALA A 177 19.72 -10.46 -5.63
N ASP A 178 18.46 -10.01 -5.52
CA ASP A 178 18.07 -8.60 -5.61
C ASP A 178 17.96 -7.92 -4.22
N GLY A 179 18.48 -8.57 -3.17
CA GLY A 179 18.51 -8.04 -1.82
C GLY A 179 17.28 -8.36 -0.98
N GLY A 180 16.41 -9.27 -1.43
CA GLY A 180 15.28 -9.76 -0.62
C GLY A 180 15.72 -10.58 0.57
N CYS A 181 14.88 -10.63 1.62
CA CYS A 181 15.13 -11.47 2.81
C CYS A 181 14.35 -12.76 2.76
N SER A 182 14.99 -13.89 3.15
CA SER A 182 14.32 -15.20 3.22
C SER A 182 13.35 -15.31 4.41
N ASN A 183 13.48 -14.47 5.41
CA ASN A 183 12.70 -14.47 6.65
C ASN A 183 11.53 -13.47 6.65
N THR A 184 10.91 -13.33 5.50
CA THR A 184 9.64 -12.59 5.32
C THR A 184 8.55 -13.56 4.93
N GLU A 185 7.33 -13.36 5.38
CA GLU A 185 6.21 -14.27 5.11
C GLU A 185 4.91 -13.49 4.90
N THR A 186 4.04 -14.06 4.07
CA THR A 186 2.64 -13.62 3.94
C THR A 186 1.73 -14.81 4.13
N TYR A 187 0.71 -14.69 4.99
CA TYR A 187 -0.26 -15.74 5.24
C TYR A 187 -1.66 -15.15 5.41
N ALA A 188 -2.68 -16.02 5.35
CA ALA A 188 -4.06 -15.65 5.63
C ALA A 188 -4.39 -15.95 7.10
N GLU A 189 -5.04 -14.99 7.77
CA GLU A 189 -5.56 -15.15 9.11
C GLU A 189 -6.98 -14.57 9.19
N GLY A 190 -8.00 -15.42 9.32
CA GLY A 190 -9.39 -14.99 9.23
C GLY A 190 -9.70 -14.33 7.90
N GLN A 191 -10.12 -13.07 7.93
CA GLN A 191 -10.42 -12.25 6.74
C GLN A 191 -9.29 -11.27 6.39
N CYS A 192 -8.06 -11.57 6.81
CA CYS A 192 -6.90 -10.72 6.61
C CYS A 192 -5.78 -11.45 5.87
N PHE A 193 -5.04 -10.71 5.05
CA PHE A 193 -3.71 -11.08 4.59
C PHE A 193 -2.69 -10.42 5.52
N VAL A 194 -1.82 -11.20 6.12
CA VAL A 194 -0.81 -10.76 7.08
C VAL A 194 0.55 -10.80 6.43
N GLN A 195 1.30 -9.70 6.52
CA GLN A 195 2.69 -9.63 6.05
C GLN A 195 3.61 -9.45 7.26
N VAL A 196 4.63 -10.32 7.36
CA VAL A 196 5.62 -10.30 8.44
C VAL A 196 7.02 -10.20 7.84
N THR A 197 7.86 -9.38 8.45
CA THR A 197 9.30 -9.27 8.13
C THR A 197 10.13 -9.55 9.37
N GLY A 198 11.40 -9.95 9.20
CA GLY A 198 12.31 -10.18 10.32
C GLY A 198 11.97 -11.43 11.15
N LEU A 199 11.44 -12.49 10.55
CA LEU A 199 11.22 -13.77 11.23
C LEU A 199 12.54 -14.36 11.71
N GLY A 200 12.50 -15.11 12.82
CA GLY A 200 13.68 -15.80 13.38
C GLY A 200 14.21 -16.97 12.52
N ALA A 201 13.47 -17.36 11.47
CA ALA A 201 13.83 -18.43 10.54
C ALA A 201 13.42 -18.07 9.12
N ALA A 202 14.03 -18.73 8.14
CA ALA A 202 13.60 -18.59 6.75
C ALA A 202 12.15 -19.09 6.59
N ARG A 203 11.37 -18.41 5.72
CA ARG A 203 10.02 -18.83 5.38
C ARG A 203 10.00 -20.24 4.81
N ALA A 204 8.93 -20.96 5.07
CA ALA A 204 8.62 -22.20 4.38
C ALA A 204 8.34 -21.95 2.89
N ALA A 205 8.15 -23.03 2.11
CA ALA A 205 7.67 -22.89 0.73
C ALA A 205 6.33 -22.13 0.72
N VAL A 206 6.25 -21.11 -0.14
CA VAL A 206 5.10 -20.21 -0.22
C VAL A 206 4.22 -20.67 -1.37
N PRO A 207 2.89 -20.75 -1.19
CA PRO A 207 1.97 -20.98 -2.31
C PRO A 207 1.98 -19.75 -3.24
N ASP A 208 1.83 -19.97 -4.54
CA ASP A 208 1.71 -18.86 -5.50
C ASP A 208 0.47 -18.01 -5.26
N VAL A 209 -0.59 -18.63 -4.74
CA VAL A 209 -1.88 -17.99 -4.43
C VAL A 209 -2.26 -18.27 -2.99
N LEU A 210 -2.63 -17.20 -2.28
CA LEU A 210 -3.14 -17.24 -0.93
C LEU A 210 -4.62 -16.84 -0.95
N SER A 211 -5.49 -17.66 -0.34
CA SER A 211 -6.93 -17.40 -0.26
C SER A 211 -7.37 -17.19 1.19
N LEU A 212 -8.32 -16.28 1.38
CA LEU A 212 -9.00 -16.14 2.67
C LEU A 212 -9.91 -17.34 2.90
N ALA A 213 -10.09 -17.72 4.17
CA ALA A 213 -11.08 -18.74 4.52
C ALA A 213 -12.45 -18.28 4.01
N GLY A 214 -13.11 -19.10 3.21
CA GLY A 214 -14.48 -18.84 2.77
C GLY A 214 -15.38 -18.69 3.99
N ASP A 215 -16.42 -17.88 3.86
CA ASP A 215 -17.51 -17.79 4.82
C ASP A 215 -18.38 -19.09 4.69
N GLU A 216 -17.77 -20.25 5.04
CA GLU A 216 -18.48 -21.52 5.07
C GLU A 216 -19.42 -21.50 6.26
N GLY A 217 -20.59 -20.90 6.11
CA GLY A 217 -21.59 -21.02 7.16
C GLY A 217 -22.64 -19.93 7.29
N ARG A 218 -23.27 -19.52 6.21
CA ARG A 218 -24.61 -18.93 6.29
C ARG A 218 -25.53 -19.42 5.17
N ALA A 219 -25.61 -20.74 5.05
CA ALA A 219 -26.73 -21.37 4.34
C ALA A 219 -27.56 -22.12 5.38
N GLY A 220 -28.70 -21.58 5.74
CA GLY A 220 -29.80 -22.36 6.30
C GLY A 220 -30.06 -22.22 7.79
N SER A 221 -30.98 -21.39 8.15
CA SER A 221 -32.15 -21.79 8.98
C SER A 221 -33.22 -20.73 8.85
#